data_005697e1cb54a1b4bf6e07f5fe24ae8f
#
_entry.id   005697e1cb54a1b4bf6e07f5fe24ae8f
#
_cell.length_a   1.000
_cell.length_b   1.000
_cell.length_c   1.000
_cell.angle_alpha   90.00
_cell.angle_beta   90.00
_cell.angle_gamma   90.00
#
_symmetry.space_group_name_H-M   'P 1'
#
loop_
_entity.id
_entity.type
_entity.pdbx_description
1 polymer ?
#
loop_
_entity_poly.entity_id
_entity_poly.type
_entity_poly.pdbx_seq_one_letter_code
_entity_poly.pdbx_strand_id
1 'polypeptide(L)'
;MNTRALILDFGGVISRTLFETHDLSEKALGLPNGSLTWQGPFAPEADPLWRAMQADEISERDYWKSRTAEVAKLVGQNWSEMSDFVRAARGADPDSVIRPEFRTTIAACKAAGVRLAILSNELDLFYG
;
A
#
# COMPACT_ATOMS: atom_id res chain seq x y z
N MET A 1 -27.92 -16.04 -11.21
CA MET A 1 -27.76 -14.57 -11.00
C MET A 1 -26.72 -14.05 -11.98
N ASN A 2 -27.05 -13.01 -12.72
CA ASN A 2 -26.11 -12.40 -13.66
C ASN A 2 -25.42 -11.19 -13.02
N THR A 3 -24.18 -11.36 -12.61
CA THR A 3 -23.35 -10.25 -12.17
C THR A 3 -22.96 -9.39 -13.38
N ARG A 4 -23.32 -8.10 -13.35
CA ARG A 4 -23.10 -7.17 -14.48
C ARG A 4 -21.97 -6.19 -14.21
N ALA A 5 -21.61 -5.98 -12.96
CA ALA A 5 -20.55 -5.08 -12.54
C ALA A 5 -19.85 -5.61 -11.30
N LEU A 6 -18.55 -5.32 -11.21
CA LEU A 6 -17.71 -5.62 -10.06
C LEU A 6 -17.01 -4.33 -9.65
N ILE A 7 -17.17 -3.96 -8.40
CA ILE A 7 -16.49 -2.81 -7.79
C ILE A 7 -15.39 -3.37 -6.89
N LEU A 8 -14.17 -2.91 -7.11
CA LEU A 8 -12.97 -3.41 -6.44
C LEU A 8 -12.31 -2.30 -5.63
N ASP A 9 -11.84 -2.64 -4.44
CA ASP A 9 -10.90 -1.80 -3.71
C ASP A 9 -9.51 -1.90 -4.35
N PHE A 10 -8.64 -0.93 -4.10
CA PHE A 10 -7.30 -0.90 -4.69
C PHE A 10 -6.26 -1.47 -3.70
N GLY A 11 -6.02 -0.78 -2.60
CA GLY A 11 -4.98 -1.13 -1.64
C GLY A 11 -5.23 -2.47 -0.95
N GLY A 12 -4.32 -3.42 -1.15
CA GLY A 12 -4.42 -4.77 -0.58
C GLY A 12 -5.31 -5.74 -1.35
N VAL A 13 -6.11 -5.26 -2.32
CA VAL A 13 -6.96 -6.08 -3.19
C VAL A 13 -6.35 -6.19 -4.58
N ILE A 14 -6.26 -5.09 -5.31
CA ILE A 14 -5.58 -5.03 -6.61
C ILE A 14 -4.07 -5.02 -6.43
N SER A 15 -3.59 -4.21 -5.50
CA SER A 15 -2.19 -4.13 -5.14
C SER A 15 -1.88 -4.91 -3.87
N ARG A 16 -0.62 -5.29 -3.72
CA ARG A 16 -0.08 -5.69 -2.41
C ARG A 16 -0.03 -4.46 -1.52
N THR A 17 -0.13 -4.67 -0.21
CA THR A 17 0.05 -3.61 0.78
C THR A 17 1.53 -3.22 0.89
N LEU A 18 1.79 -2.05 1.49
CA LEU A 18 3.14 -1.64 1.83
C LEU A 18 3.80 -2.58 2.87
N PHE A 19 3.00 -3.25 3.69
CA PHE A 19 3.52 -4.25 4.64
C PHE A 19 4.04 -5.51 3.96
N GLU A 20 3.39 -5.94 2.88
CA GLU A 20 3.79 -7.14 2.11
C GLU A 20 5.01 -6.90 1.22
N THR A 21 5.34 -5.65 0.95
CA THR A 21 6.37 -5.27 -0.03
C THR A 21 7.56 -4.55 0.58
N HIS A 22 7.86 -4.78 1.86
CA HIS A 22 9.01 -4.17 2.54
C HIS A 22 10.32 -4.45 1.81
N ASP A 23 10.53 -5.68 1.35
CA ASP A 23 11.72 -6.07 0.59
C ASP A 23 11.90 -5.26 -0.69
N LEU A 24 10.82 -5.04 -1.43
CA LEU A 24 10.83 -4.23 -2.65
C LEU A 24 11.06 -2.75 -2.32
N SER A 25 10.42 -2.26 -1.27
CA SER A 25 10.58 -0.88 -0.80
C SER A 25 12.01 -0.62 -0.32
N GLU A 26 12.57 -1.50 0.49
CA GLU A 26 13.94 -1.42 0.98
C GLU A 26 14.94 -1.40 -0.18
N LYS A 27 14.76 -2.28 -1.16
CA LYS A 27 15.58 -2.31 -2.36
C LYS A 27 15.51 -1.01 -3.15
N ALA A 28 14.31 -0.49 -3.39
CA ALA A 28 14.10 0.76 -4.12
C ALA A 28 14.70 1.97 -3.40
N LEU A 29 14.67 1.96 -2.07
CA LEU A 29 15.19 3.02 -1.21
C LEU A 29 16.70 2.88 -0.90
N GLY A 30 17.34 1.80 -1.34
CA GLY A 30 18.74 1.54 -1.03
C GLY A 30 18.99 1.18 0.44
N LEU A 31 17.99 0.64 1.13
CA LEU A 31 18.08 0.25 2.52
C LEU A 31 18.48 -1.23 2.64
N PRO A 32 19.20 -1.59 3.72
CA PRO A 32 19.43 -3.01 4.04
C PRO A 32 18.11 -3.75 4.28
N ASN A 33 18.09 -5.05 3.97
CA ASN A 33 16.95 -5.90 4.29
C ASN A 33 16.65 -5.87 5.79
N GLY A 34 15.37 -5.75 6.14
CA GLY A 34 14.92 -5.69 7.52
C GLY A 34 14.97 -4.30 8.15
N SER A 35 15.22 -3.25 7.37
CA SER A 35 15.19 -1.86 7.85
C SER A 35 13.78 -1.40 8.20
N LEU A 36 12.76 -1.88 7.47
CA LEU A 36 11.35 -1.59 7.73
C LEU A 36 10.79 -2.72 8.60
N THR A 37 10.64 -2.45 9.90
CA THR A 37 10.29 -3.48 10.89
C THR A 37 8.80 -3.54 11.22
N TRP A 38 8.04 -2.50 10.89
CA TRP A 38 6.62 -2.43 11.17
C TRP A 38 5.82 -3.25 10.15
N GLN A 39 4.93 -4.09 10.64
CA GLN A 39 4.16 -5.00 9.80
C GLN A 39 2.64 -4.83 9.90
N GLY A 40 2.19 -3.83 10.65
CA GLY A 40 0.77 -3.51 10.78
C GLY A 40 -0.09 -4.72 11.13
N PRO A 41 -1.05 -5.08 10.26
CA PRO A 41 -1.99 -6.17 10.55
C PRO A 41 -1.35 -7.56 10.58
N PHE A 42 -0.13 -7.72 10.03
CA PHE A 42 0.55 -9.02 9.99
C PHE A 42 1.32 -9.33 11.28
N ALA A 43 1.65 -8.31 12.07
CA ALA A 43 2.26 -8.45 13.38
C ALA A 43 1.85 -7.28 14.28
N PRO A 44 0.57 -7.17 14.67
CA PRO A 44 0.06 -6.00 15.38
C PRO A 44 0.69 -5.81 16.76
N GLU A 45 1.13 -6.89 17.40
CA GLU A 45 1.80 -6.83 18.70
C GLU A 45 3.15 -6.10 18.62
N ALA A 46 3.80 -6.16 17.47
CA ALA A 46 5.09 -5.52 17.22
C ALA A 46 4.95 -4.10 16.63
N ASP A 47 3.71 -3.63 16.42
CA ASP A 47 3.44 -2.32 15.83
C ASP A 47 2.51 -1.49 16.73
N PRO A 48 3.06 -0.77 17.73
CA PRO A 48 2.25 0.04 18.65
C PRO A 48 1.43 1.13 17.96
N LEU A 49 1.93 1.72 16.88
CA LEU A 49 1.18 2.72 16.10
C LEU A 49 -0.01 2.08 15.40
N TRP A 50 0.15 0.86 14.87
CA TRP A 50 -0.96 0.13 14.28
C TRP A 50 -2.06 -0.14 15.31
N ARG A 51 -1.69 -0.56 16.51
CA ARG A 51 -2.65 -0.78 17.58
C ARG A 51 -3.37 0.50 18.00
N ALA A 52 -2.64 1.62 18.09
CA ALA A 52 -3.24 2.92 18.40
C ALA A 52 -4.26 3.33 17.34
N MET A 53 -3.97 3.10 16.07
CA MET A 53 -4.90 3.34 14.97
C MET A 53 -6.13 2.42 15.08
N GLN A 54 -5.95 1.16 15.38
CA GLN A 54 -7.06 0.22 15.56
C GLN A 54 -7.94 0.57 16.77
N ALA A 55 -7.38 1.24 17.76
CA ALA A 55 -8.11 1.71 18.96
C ALA A 55 -8.72 3.13 18.76
N ASP A 56 -8.68 3.68 17.55
CA ASP A 56 -9.12 5.04 17.22
C ASP A 56 -8.41 6.16 18.02
N GLU A 57 -7.22 5.87 18.54
CA GLU A 57 -6.39 6.86 19.24
C GLU A 57 -5.68 7.79 18.25
N ILE A 58 -5.38 7.28 17.05
CA ILE A 58 -4.84 8.04 15.91
C ILE A 58 -5.60 7.65 14.65
N SER A 59 -5.60 8.54 13.66
CA SER A 59 -6.19 8.24 12.35
C SER A 59 -5.25 7.39 11.48
N GLU A 60 -5.78 6.79 10.43
CA GLU A 60 -4.95 6.12 9.41
C GLU A 60 -3.94 7.09 8.77
N ARG A 61 -4.35 8.36 8.55
CA ARG A 61 -3.44 9.39 8.04
C ARG A 61 -2.28 9.65 8.99
N ASP A 62 -2.54 9.71 10.29
CA ASP A 62 -1.50 9.91 11.30
C ASP A 62 -0.52 8.74 11.33
N TYR A 63 -1.05 7.51 11.24
CA TYR A 63 -0.22 6.31 11.13
C TYR A 63 0.75 6.42 9.94
N TRP A 64 0.22 6.66 8.75
CA TRP A 64 1.04 6.72 7.54
C TRP A 64 1.98 7.92 7.49
N LYS A 65 1.59 9.07 8.03
CA LYS A 65 2.49 10.22 8.18
C LYS A 65 3.66 9.91 9.10
N SER A 66 3.41 9.22 10.21
CA SER A 66 4.47 8.79 11.12
C SER A 66 5.44 7.82 10.44
N ARG A 67 4.92 6.83 9.71
CA ARG A 67 5.75 5.88 8.95
C ARG A 67 6.55 6.57 7.86
N THR A 68 5.94 7.52 7.15
CA THR A 68 6.64 8.33 6.15
C THR A 68 7.81 9.10 6.76
N ALA A 69 7.62 9.72 7.90
CA ALA A 69 8.68 10.46 8.60
C ALA A 69 9.82 9.55 9.06
N GLU A 70 9.50 8.36 9.56
CA GLU A 70 10.51 7.35 9.94
C GLU A 70 11.37 6.95 8.73
N VAL A 71 10.73 6.61 7.62
CA VAL A 71 11.43 6.18 6.40
C VAL A 71 12.24 7.34 5.80
N ALA A 72 11.67 8.54 5.75
CA ALA A 72 12.39 9.73 5.29
C ALA A 72 13.70 9.93 6.07
N LYS A 73 13.65 9.77 7.38
CA LYS A 73 14.83 9.87 8.25
C LYS A 73 15.87 8.79 7.92
N LEU A 74 15.44 7.56 7.67
CA LEU A 74 16.35 6.45 7.32
C LEU A 74 17.08 6.70 6.01
N VAL A 75 16.45 7.35 5.04
CA VAL A 75 17.03 7.60 3.71
C VAL A 75 17.59 9.02 3.56
N GLY A 76 17.57 9.82 4.61
CA GLY A 76 18.10 11.19 4.58
C GLY A 76 17.28 12.16 3.73
N GLN A 77 15.98 11.92 3.60
CA GLN A 77 15.05 12.76 2.85
C GLN A 77 14.16 13.59 3.79
N ASN A 78 13.55 14.62 3.23
CA ASN A 78 12.62 15.50 3.96
C ASN A 78 11.25 15.46 3.27
N TRP A 79 10.58 14.31 3.36
CA TRP A 79 9.25 14.12 2.76
C TRP A 79 8.19 14.73 3.67
N SER A 80 7.29 15.51 3.07
CA SER A 80 6.14 16.09 3.76
C SER A 80 4.86 15.26 3.59
N GLU A 81 4.78 14.50 2.49
CA GLU A 81 3.59 13.75 2.12
C GLU A 81 3.89 12.26 1.99
N MET A 82 2.90 11.43 2.30
CA MET A 82 3.02 9.99 2.13
C MET A 82 3.25 9.60 0.66
N SER A 83 2.69 10.35 -0.28
CA SER A 83 2.90 10.11 -1.71
C SER A 83 4.37 10.18 -2.13
N ASP A 84 5.19 10.98 -1.45
CA ASP A 84 6.64 11.03 -1.68
C ASP A 84 7.28 9.68 -1.32
N PHE A 85 6.89 9.13 -0.17
CA PHE A 85 7.34 7.81 0.25
C PHE A 85 6.88 6.73 -0.72
N VAL A 86 5.60 6.70 -1.06
CA VAL A 86 5.02 5.70 -1.97
C VAL A 86 5.73 5.72 -3.32
N ARG A 87 5.96 6.91 -3.87
CA ARG A 87 6.67 7.07 -5.15
C ARG A 87 8.10 6.53 -5.08
N ALA A 88 8.82 6.84 -4.02
CA ALA A 88 10.18 6.36 -3.81
C ALA A 88 10.22 4.84 -3.58
N ALA A 89 9.29 4.30 -2.80
CA ALA A 89 9.20 2.88 -2.49
C ALA A 89 8.81 2.01 -3.70
N ARG A 90 8.02 2.56 -4.64
CA ARG A 90 7.65 1.85 -5.88
C ARG A 90 8.81 1.78 -6.87
N GLY A 91 9.76 2.72 -6.79
CA GLY A 91 10.95 2.74 -7.63
C GLY A 91 10.63 2.79 -9.13
N ALA A 92 11.44 2.09 -9.92
CA ALA A 92 11.33 2.07 -11.38
C ALA A 92 10.27 1.07 -11.90
N ASP A 93 9.75 0.20 -11.06
CA ASP A 93 8.78 -0.83 -11.45
C ASP A 93 7.53 -0.79 -10.55
N PRO A 94 6.64 0.19 -10.77
CA PRO A 94 5.41 0.29 -10.00
C PRO A 94 4.44 -0.88 -10.23
N ASP A 95 4.55 -1.57 -11.35
CA ASP A 95 3.69 -2.72 -11.67
C ASP A 95 3.97 -3.94 -10.79
N SER A 96 5.15 -4.02 -10.18
CA SER A 96 5.54 -5.14 -9.32
C SER A 96 4.62 -5.33 -8.11
N VAL A 97 3.89 -4.30 -7.72
CA VAL A 97 2.95 -4.36 -6.58
C VAL A 97 1.55 -4.81 -6.97
N ILE A 98 1.24 -4.88 -8.25
CA ILE A 98 -0.07 -5.38 -8.72
C ILE A 98 -0.08 -6.90 -8.59
N ARG A 99 -1.13 -7.43 -7.95
CA ARG A 99 -1.28 -8.89 -7.80
C ARG A 99 -1.45 -9.55 -9.16
N PRO A 100 -0.63 -10.56 -9.51
CA PRO A 100 -0.76 -11.26 -10.80
C PRO A 100 -2.15 -11.86 -10.99
N GLU A 101 -2.74 -12.39 -9.92
CA GLU A 101 -4.08 -12.99 -9.92
C GLU A 101 -5.16 -11.96 -10.31
N PHE A 102 -4.95 -10.70 -9.95
CA PHE A 102 -5.84 -9.61 -10.34
C PHE A 102 -5.87 -9.44 -11.86
N ARG A 103 -4.72 -9.44 -12.52
CA ARG A 103 -4.64 -9.30 -13.98
C ARG A 103 -5.40 -10.41 -14.69
N THR A 104 -5.24 -11.65 -14.25
CA THR A 104 -5.95 -12.83 -14.78
C THR A 104 -7.46 -12.69 -14.56
N THR A 105 -7.87 -12.32 -13.36
CA THR A 105 -9.29 -12.15 -13.01
C THR A 105 -9.95 -11.04 -13.82
N ILE A 106 -9.28 -9.90 -14.00
CA ILE A 106 -9.77 -8.78 -14.80
C ILE A 106 -9.99 -9.20 -16.26
N ALA A 107 -9.04 -9.91 -16.85
CA ALA A 107 -9.16 -10.41 -18.22
C ALA A 107 -10.37 -11.34 -18.36
N ALA A 108 -10.58 -12.25 -17.41
CA ALA A 108 -11.73 -13.16 -17.40
C ALA A 108 -13.06 -12.39 -17.24
N CYS A 109 -13.12 -11.42 -16.33
CA CYS A 109 -14.31 -10.58 -16.14
C CYS A 109 -14.66 -9.79 -17.40
N LYS A 110 -13.67 -9.17 -18.03
CA LYS A 110 -13.88 -8.43 -19.28
C LYS A 110 -14.38 -9.33 -20.40
N ALA A 111 -13.80 -10.52 -20.54
CA ALA A 111 -14.23 -11.52 -21.52
C ALA A 111 -15.68 -11.99 -21.28
N ALA A 112 -16.12 -12.02 -20.03
CA ALA A 112 -17.49 -12.37 -19.65
C ALA A 112 -18.48 -11.19 -19.72
N GLY A 113 -18.05 -10.01 -20.16
CA GLY A 113 -18.89 -8.82 -20.27
C GLY A 113 -19.21 -8.14 -18.94
N VAL A 114 -18.47 -8.42 -17.88
CA VAL A 114 -18.62 -7.77 -16.57
C VAL A 114 -17.98 -6.39 -16.61
N ARG A 115 -18.72 -5.37 -16.24
CA ARG A 115 -18.18 -4.02 -16.05
C ARG A 115 -17.37 -3.94 -14.78
N LEU A 116 -16.27 -3.19 -14.83
CA LEU A 116 -15.32 -3.08 -13.73
C LEU A 116 -15.19 -1.62 -13.28
N ALA A 117 -15.12 -1.41 -11.98
CA ALA A 117 -14.84 -0.12 -11.36
C ALA A 117 -13.92 -0.30 -10.15
N ILE A 118 -13.19 0.74 -9.82
CA ILE A 118 -12.36 0.81 -8.62
C ILE A 118 -12.96 1.86 -7.69
N LEU A 119 -13.16 1.49 -6.44
CA LEU A 119 -13.54 2.39 -5.37
C LEU A 119 -12.50 2.26 -4.26
N SER A 120 -11.76 3.32 -3.99
CA SER A 120 -10.65 3.31 -3.06
C SER A 120 -10.71 4.48 -2.09
N ASN A 121 -10.32 4.25 -0.85
CA ASN A 121 -10.15 5.27 0.17
C ASN A 121 -8.74 5.84 0.10
N GLU A 122 -8.59 7.11 0.53
CA GLU A 122 -7.27 7.72 0.77
C GLU A 122 -6.32 7.72 -0.45
N LEU A 123 -6.86 7.73 -1.68
CA LEU A 123 -6.02 7.79 -2.88
C LEU A 123 -5.10 9.01 -2.89
N ASP A 124 -5.60 10.16 -2.45
CA ASP A 124 -4.83 11.38 -2.33
C ASP A 124 -3.68 11.27 -1.34
N LEU A 125 -3.85 10.53 -0.26
CA LEU A 125 -2.79 10.28 0.72
C LEU A 125 -1.63 9.48 0.11
N PHE A 126 -1.94 8.43 -0.65
CA PHE A 126 -0.94 7.53 -1.21
C PHE A 126 -0.32 8.02 -2.53
N TYR A 127 -1.08 8.75 -3.33
CA TYR A 127 -0.66 9.10 -4.70
C TYR A 127 -0.58 10.60 -4.99
N GLY A 128 -1.07 11.43 -4.08
CA GLY A 128 -1.03 12.89 -4.22
C GLY A 128 -2.15 13.48 -5.06
#